data_bb2db87788ad0f7193ab8e21ef27e336
#
_entry.id   bb2db87788ad0f7193ab8e21ef27e336
#
_cell.length_a   1.000
_cell.length_b   1.000
_cell.length_c   1.000
_cell.angle_alpha   90.00
_cell.angle_beta   90.00
_cell.angle_gamma   90.00
#
_symmetry.space_group_name_H-M   'P 1'
#
loop_
_entity.id
_entity.type
_entity.pdbx_description
1 polymer ?
#
loop_
_entity_poly.entity_id
_entity_poly.type
_entity_poly.pdbx_seq_one_letter_code
_entity_poly.pdbx_strand_id
1 'polypeptide(L)'
;RVLAANLLCRLREPTLLLTRLPDLVREGGELILTTPCTWLEEFTPRNHWPQGETLEWLKTKLKGSFDLLEEHNEPFLIRETARKFQWTVALLTKWRRI
;
A
#
# COMPACT_ATOMS: atom_id res chain seq x y z
N ARG A 1 11.16 7.92 -8.61
CA ARG A 1 10.26 6.77 -8.38
C ARG A 1 10.36 6.31 -6.93
N VAL A 2 9.23 6.05 -6.30
CA VAL A 2 9.14 5.53 -4.94
C VAL A 2 8.39 4.20 -4.96
N LEU A 3 8.94 3.21 -4.27
CA LEU A 3 8.33 1.90 -4.11
C LEU A 3 8.11 1.64 -2.62
N ALA A 4 6.86 1.33 -2.25
CA ALA A 4 6.53 0.88 -0.90
C ALA A 4 5.87 -0.50 -1.01
N ALA A 5 6.68 -1.53 -0.91
CA ALA A 5 6.24 -2.91 -1.10
C ALA A 5 5.82 -3.53 0.23
N ASN A 6 4.52 -3.81 0.37
CA ASN A 6 3.93 -4.44 1.56
C ASN A 6 4.31 -3.72 2.87
N LEU A 7 4.44 -2.39 2.80
CA LEU A 7 4.85 -1.58 3.94
C LEU A 7 3.68 -1.02 4.74
N LEU A 8 2.62 -0.55 4.05
CA LEU A 8 1.50 0.12 4.71
C LEU A 8 0.90 -0.68 5.86
N CYS A 9 0.74 -1.99 5.67
CA CYS A 9 0.14 -2.86 6.68
C CYS A 9 1.09 -3.17 7.86
N ARG A 10 2.32 -2.69 7.80
CA ARG A 10 3.32 -2.84 8.88
C ARG A 10 3.55 -1.55 9.66
N LEU A 11 2.92 -0.45 9.24
CA LEU A 11 3.08 0.84 9.89
C LEU A 11 2.05 1.03 10.98
N ARG A 12 2.44 1.70 12.05
CA ARG A 12 1.53 2.04 13.15
C ARG A 12 0.46 3.03 12.68
N GLU A 13 0.87 4.03 11.91
CA GLU A 13 -0.02 5.05 11.35
C GLU A 13 0.23 5.19 9.85
N PRO A 14 -0.35 4.30 9.02
CA PRO A 14 -0.09 4.33 7.57
C PRO A 14 -0.51 5.63 6.90
N THR A 15 -1.49 6.35 7.46
CA THR A 15 -1.92 7.65 6.93
C THR A 15 -0.80 8.67 6.95
N LEU A 16 0.13 8.60 7.93
CA LEU A 16 1.26 9.53 7.98
C LEU A 16 2.17 9.37 6.77
N LEU A 17 2.43 8.13 6.35
CA LEU A 17 3.22 7.90 5.13
C LEU A 17 2.49 8.45 3.93
N LEU A 18 1.20 8.17 3.78
CA LEU A 18 0.41 8.65 2.64
C LEU A 18 0.40 10.17 2.57
N THR A 19 0.35 10.83 3.72
CA THR A 19 0.40 12.30 3.79
C THR A 19 1.75 12.85 3.34
N ARG A 20 2.85 12.10 3.57
CA ARG A 20 4.21 12.51 3.22
C ARG A 20 4.60 12.18 1.77
N LEU A 21 3.89 11.26 1.12
CA LEU A 21 4.25 10.83 -0.24
C LEU A 21 4.34 11.96 -1.27
N PRO A 22 3.46 12.98 -1.27
CA PRO A 22 3.61 14.09 -2.22
C PRO A 22 4.96 14.79 -2.13
N ASP A 23 5.58 14.82 -0.95
CA ASP A 23 6.89 15.43 -0.73
C ASP A 23 8.03 14.48 -1.10
N LEU A 24 7.77 13.17 -1.14
CA LEU A 24 8.78 12.16 -1.44
C LEU A 24 8.87 11.84 -2.92
N VAL A 25 7.78 12.04 -3.67
CA VAL A 25 7.72 11.77 -5.10
C VAL A 25 7.70 13.10 -5.84
N ARG A 26 8.70 13.33 -6.69
CA ARG A 26 8.75 14.58 -7.46
C ARG A 26 7.57 14.65 -8.43
N GLU A 27 7.20 15.86 -8.82
CA GLU A 27 6.17 16.11 -9.82
C GLU A 27 6.48 15.35 -11.11
N GLY A 28 5.48 14.64 -11.62
CA GLY A 28 5.63 13.75 -12.77
C GLY A 28 6.27 12.41 -12.47
N GLY A 29 6.75 12.19 -11.24
CA GLY A 29 7.34 10.93 -10.84
C GLY A 29 6.30 9.85 -10.57
N GLU A 30 6.75 8.62 -10.42
CA GLU A 30 5.89 7.47 -10.19
C GLU A 30 5.99 6.93 -8.77
N LEU A 31 4.85 6.47 -8.25
CA LEU A 31 4.73 5.80 -6.97
C LEU A 31 4.14 4.40 -7.21
N ILE A 32 4.77 3.39 -6.65
CA ILE A 32 4.26 2.02 -6.70
C ILE A 32 4.03 1.54 -5.27
N LEU A 33 2.80 1.14 -4.98
CA LEU A 33 2.42 0.60 -3.69
C LEU A 33 1.93 -0.82 -3.86
N THR A 34 2.37 -1.72 -2.99
CA THR A 34 1.78 -3.06 -2.88
C THR A 34 1.35 -3.31 -1.45
N THR A 35 0.23 -3.97 -1.26
CA THR A 35 -0.27 -4.35 0.06
C THR A 35 -1.13 -5.62 -0.04
N PRO A 36 -0.99 -6.55 0.90
CA PRO A 36 -1.89 -7.73 0.94
C PRO A 36 -3.29 -7.38 1.44
N CYS A 37 -3.55 -6.10 1.77
CA CYS A 37 -4.83 -5.62 2.30
C CYS A 37 -5.21 -6.31 3.63
N THR A 38 -4.24 -6.83 4.36
CA THR A 38 -4.42 -7.48 5.64
C THR A 38 -3.80 -6.62 6.74
N TRP A 39 -4.61 -6.20 7.69
CA TRP A 39 -4.20 -5.32 8.77
C TRP A 39 -4.15 -6.10 10.08
N LEU A 40 -3.05 -5.98 10.82
CA LEU A 40 -2.84 -6.70 12.08
C LEU A 40 -2.65 -5.68 13.21
N GLU A 41 -3.35 -5.89 14.33
CA GLU A 41 -3.28 -5.00 15.48
C GLU A 41 -1.87 -4.89 16.06
N GLU A 42 -1.04 -5.94 15.93
CA GLU A 42 0.33 -5.91 16.43
C GLU A 42 1.22 -4.87 15.73
N PHE A 43 0.87 -4.47 14.50
CA PHE A 43 1.60 -3.45 13.75
C PHE A 43 0.82 -2.13 13.67
N THR A 44 -0.48 -2.22 13.37
CA THR A 44 -1.34 -1.06 13.15
C THR A 44 -2.55 -1.15 14.07
N PRO A 45 -2.72 -0.20 15.00
CA PRO A 45 -3.92 -0.18 15.84
C PRO A 45 -5.19 -0.15 15.00
N ARG A 46 -6.23 -0.84 15.46
CA ARG A 46 -7.47 -1.02 14.70
C ARG A 46 -8.11 0.31 14.26
N ASN A 47 -8.01 1.34 15.07
CA ASN A 47 -8.56 2.66 14.73
C ASN A 47 -7.83 3.36 13.58
N HIS A 48 -6.67 2.84 13.17
CA HIS A 48 -5.92 3.35 12.02
C HIS A 48 -6.12 2.51 10.76
N TRP A 49 -6.95 1.46 10.83
CA TRP A 49 -7.24 0.63 9.66
C TRP A 49 -8.12 1.39 8.67
N PRO A 50 -7.98 1.12 7.36
CA PRO A 50 -8.91 1.67 6.38
C PRO A 50 -10.33 1.23 6.68
N GLN A 51 -11.28 2.14 6.55
CA GLN A 51 -12.69 1.79 6.62
C GLN A 51 -13.13 1.40 5.22
N GLY A 52 -13.67 0.17 5.06
CA GLY A 52 -14.03 -0.35 3.76
C GLY A 52 -12.84 -0.91 3.00
N GLU A 53 -12.92 -0.87 1.68
CA GLU A 53 -11.89 -1.43 0.82
C GLU A 53 -10.61 -0.59 0.81
N THR A 54 -9.46 -1.27 0.88
CA THR A 54 -8.16 -0.60 0.89
C THR A 54 -7.93 0.24 -0.37
N LEU A 55 -8.35 -0.26 -1.54
CA LEU A 55 -8.18 0.49 -2.79
C LEU A 55 -8.92 1.83 -2.76
N GLU A 56 -10.16 1.83 -2.29
CA GLU A 56 -10.95 3.06 -2.18
C GLU A 56 -10.36 4.02 -1.17
N TRP A 57 -9.82 3.50 -0.08
CA TRP A 57 -9.12 4.27 0.93
C TRP A 57 -7.88 4.95 0.34
N LEU A 58 -7.08 4.20 -0.45
CA LEU A 58 -5.91 4.76 -1.12
C LEU A 58 -6.29 5.84 -2.11
N LYS A 59 -7.34 5.63 -2.90
CA LYS A 59 -7.84 6.63 -3.85
C LYS A 59 -8.22 7.91 -3.13
N THR A 60 -8.91 7.80 -2.00
CA THR A 60 -9.32 8.97 -1.22
C THR A 60 -8.11 9.71 -0.65
N LYS A 61 -7.13 8.99 -0.10
CA LYS A 61 -5.97 9.61 0.55
C LYS A 61 -4.99 10.22 -0.44
N LEU A 62 -4.88 9.67 -1.65
CA LEU A 62 -3.93 10.16 -2.66
C LEU A 62 -4.57 11.13 -3.67
N LYS A 63 -5.88 11.33 -3.59
CA LYS A 63 -6.60 12.25 -4.46
C LYS A 63 -6.02 13.67 -4.36
N GLY A 64 -5.88 14.32 -5.52
CA GLY A 64 -5.36 15.69 -5.59
C GLY A 64 -3.85 15.78 -5.72
N SER A 65 -3.11 14.73 -5.33
CA SER A 65 -1.65 14.68 -5.45
C SER A 65 -1.16 13.63 -6.43
N PHE A 66 -1.96 12.60 -6.67
CA PHE A 66 -1.59 11.49 -7.54
C PHE A 66 -2.74 11.07 -8.44
N ASP A 67 -2.40 10.61 -9.65
CA ASP A 67 -3.33 9.96 -10.57
C ASP A 67 -3.05 8.46 -10.55
N LEU A 68 -4.08 7.65 -10.41
CA LEU A 68 -3.96 6.20 -10.48
C LEU A 68 -3.75 5.79 -11.94
N LEU A 69 -2.65 5.12 -12.22
CA LEU A 69 -2.32 4.65 -13.58
C LEU A 69 -2.71 3.19 -13.80
N GLU A 70 -2.41 2.34 -12.84
CA GLU A 70 -2.63 0.90 -12.96
C GLU A 70 -2.97 0.30 -11.61
N GLU A 71 -3.77 -0.78 -11.63
CA GLU A 71 -4.05 -1.61 -10.46
C GLU A 71 -4.02 -3.07 -10.88
N HIS A 72 -3.39 -3.92 -10.09
CA HIS A 72 -3.24 -5.33 -10.37
C HIS A 72 -3.33 -6.16 -9.10
N ASN A 73 -3.77 -7.41 -9.25
CA ASN A 73 -3.67 -8.40 -8.18
C ASN A 73 -2.42 -9.23 -8.46
N GLU A 74 -1.46 -9.17 -7.55
CA GLU A 74 -0.18 -9.85 -7.71
C GLU A 74 -0.05 -10.99 -6.70
N PRO A 75 -0.23 -12.25 -7.15
CA PRO A 75 -0.05 -13.39 -6.25
C PRO A 75 1.42 -13.60 -5.92
N PHE A 76 1.69 -13.96 -4.68
CA PHE A 76 3.04 -14.30 -4.27
C PHE A 76 3.04 -15.38 -3.20
N LEU A 77 4.16 -16.08 -3.10
CA LEU A 77 4.36 -17.19 -2.19
C LEU A 77 5.50 -16.87 -1.24
N ILE A 78 5.23 -16.94 0.05
CA ILE A 78 6.25 -16.74 1.08
C ILE A 78 6.52 -18.07 1.74
N ARG A 79 7.79 -18.48 1.78
CA ARG A 79 8.18 -19.66 2.52
C ARG A 79 8.41 -19.31 3.97
N GLU A 80 7.64 -19.89 4.87
CA GLU A 80 7.79 -19.67 6.32
C GLU A 80 8.75 -20.70 6.94
N THR A 81 8.60 -21.97 6.55
CA THR A 81 9.48 -23.05 6.98
C THR A 81 9.78 -23.96 5.79
N ALA A 82 10.58 -25.01 5.99
CA ALA A 82 10.88 -25.97 4.94
C ALA A 82 9.63 -26.64 4.35
N ARG A 83 8.54 -26.69 5.12
CA ARG A 83 7.30 -27.40 4.74
C ARG A 83 6.06 -26.54 4.78
N LYS A 84 6.18 -25.23 5.10
CA LYS A 84 5.03 -24.34 5.23
C LYS A 84 5.23 -23.11 4.38
N PHE A 85 4.23 -22.82 3.54
CA PHE A 85 4.24 -21.65 2.65
C PHE A 85 2.97 -20.83 2.87
N GLN A 86 3.08 -19.54 2.69
CA GLN A 86 1.94 -18.63 2.71
C GLN A 86 1.69 -18.15 1.28
N TRP A 87 0.47 -18.39 0.80
CA TRP A 87 0.00 -17.86 -0.48
C TRP A 87 -0.77 -16.58 -0.21
N THR A 88 -0.42 -15.50 -0.89
CA THR A 88 -1.06 -14.20 -0.69
C THR A 88 -1.24 -13.53 -2.05
N VAL A 89 -2.31 -12.74 -2.16
CA VAL A 89 -2.55 -11.90 -3.34
C VAL A 89 -2.45 -10.46 -2.88
N ALA A 90 -1.44 -9.74 -3.35
CA ALA A 90 -1.26 -8.34 -3.03
C ALA A 90 -1.96 -7.45 -4.04
N LEU A 91 -2.50 -6.34 -3.57
CA LEU A 91 -2.98 -5.26 -4.43
C LEU A 91 -1.78 -4.41 -4.81
N LEU A 92 -1.49 -4.30 -6.10
CA LEU A 92 -0.45 -3.41 -6.63
C LEU A 92 -1.12 -2.21 -7.28
N THR A 93 -0.70 -1.01 -6.90
CA THR A 93 -1.18 0.22 -7.52
C THR A 93 -0.01 1.06 -7.97
N LYS A 94 -0.14 1.66 -9.15
CA LYS A 94 0.87 2.55 -9.71
C LYS A 94 0.25 3.91 -9.93
N TRP A 95 0.95 4.94 -9.46
CA TRP A 95 0.45 6.31 -9.45
C TRP A 95 1.46 7.26 -10.08
N ARG A 96 0.95 8.36 -10.62
CA ARG A 96 1.78 9.48 -11.09
C ARG A 96 1.55 10.69 -10.19
N ARG A 97 2.62 11.32 -9.75
CA ARG A 97 2.56 12.58 -9.00
C ARG A 97 2.13 13.72 -9.95
N ILE A 98 1.07 14.39 -9.57
CA ILE A 98 0.54 15.53 -10.35
C ILE A 98 1.45 16.74 -10.21
#